data_52be15a783e20ebf89e55233f3bd03b4
#
_entry.id   52be15a783e20ebf89e55233f3bd03b4
#
_cell.length_a   1.000
_cell.length_b   1.000
_cell.length_c   1.000
_cell.angle_alpha   90.00
_cell.angle_beta   90.00
_cell.angle_gamma   90.00
#
_symmetry.space_group_name_H-M   'P 1'
#
loop_
_entity.id
_entity.type
_entity.pdbx_description
1 polymer ?
#
loop_
_entity_poly.entity_id
_entity_poly.type
_entity_poly.pdbx_seq_one_letter_code
_entity_poly.pdbx_strand_id
1 'polypeptide(L)'
;MWFKNKYKLVTENPYNKKKLNGLGMIIYDEWNDSFRIIMQHKGIVHLFLNYSLGWKCSDYTFLECLPLLNTLEIIDIHSKGIKSIEKQYKLVTLSLNIPNGYGINYKVFSDLKSVFCYGKKYNASLFSCKSIENLYIDELKIGDKHAINQLINLRELTIANSNITSLSFLRNLKYLNSLAIINCKRIQSFIDISELNNL
;
A
#
# COMPACT_ATOMS: atom_id res chain seq x y z
N MET A 1 34.72 2.74 -15.13
CA MET A 1 33.29 2.70 -15.41
C MET A 1 32.61 1.91 -14.29
N TRP A 2 31.95 2.59 -13.34
CA TRP A 2 31.31 1.93 -12.20
C TRP A 2 30.00 1.32 -12.70
N PHE A 3 29.91 -0.02 -12.75
CA PHE A 3 28.65 -0.71 -12.99
C PHE A 3 27.74 -0.45 -11.79
N LYS A 4 26.84 0.51 -11.91
CA LYS A 4 25.75 0.71 -10.94
C LYS A 4 24.92 -0.58 -10.97
N ASN A 5 24.85 -1.30 -9.87
CA ASN A 5 23.97 -2.46 -9.77
C ASN A 5 22.54 -2.02 -10.11
N LYS A 6 21.94 -2.64 -11.11
CA LYS A 6 20.58 -2.31 -11.56
C LYS A 6 19.50 -2.72 -10.55
N TYR A 7 19.85 -3.53 -9.57
CA TYR A 7 18.98 -3.97 -8.48
C TYR A 7 19.77 -4.30 -7.22
N LYS A 8 19.03 -4.38 -6.09
CA LYS A 8 19.54 -4.85 -4.80
C LYS A 8 18.58 -5.87 -4.20
N LEU A 9 19.10 -6.96 -3.66
CA LEU A 9 18.34 -7.92 -2.87
C LEU A 9 18.29 -7.45 -1.41
N VAL A 10 17.12 -7.63 -0.78
CA VAL A 10 16.87 -7.18 0.59
C VAL A 10 16.08 -8.23 1.38
N THR A 11 16.33 -8.29 2.68
CA THR A 11 15.58 -9.11 3.65
C THR A 11 14.77 -8.25 4.62
N GLU A 12 14.83 -6.94 4.45
CA GLU A 12 14.07 -5.96 5.20
C GLU A 12 13.40 -4.97 4.23
N ASN A 13 12.22 -4.47 4.62
CA ASN A 13 11.57 -3.42 3.87
C ASN A 13 12.44 -2.15 3.87
N PRO A 14 12.77 -1.58 2.70
CA PRO A 14 13.71 -0.46 2.59
C PRO A 14 13.22 0.82 3.29
N TYR A 15 11.91 0.98 3.48
CA TYR A 15 11.31 2.20 3.99
C TYR A 15 11.04 2.17 5.50
N ASN A 16 10.55 1.03 6.04
CA ASN A 16 10.18 0.93 7.45
C ASN A 16 11.06 -0.03 8.27
N LYS A 17 12.06 -0.65 7.64
CA LYS A 17 13.03 -1.58 8.26
C LYS A 17 12.42 -2.84 8.89
N LYS A 18 11.14 -3.10 8.66
CA LYS A 18 10.53 -4.36 9.10
C LYS A 18 11.13 -5.55 8.32
N LYS A 19 11.44 -6.63 9.03
CA LYS A 19 11.94 -7.87 8.42
C LYS A 19 10.91 -8.44 7.46
N LEU A 20 11.34 -8.87 6.27
CA LEU A 20 10.49 -9.49 5.28
C LEU A 20 10.37 -11.01 5.54
N ASN A 21 9.22 -11.57 5.22
CA ASN A 21 9.06 -13.02 5.15
C ASN A 21 9.38 -13.49 3.73
N GLY A 22 10.67 -13.61 3.43
CA GLY A 22 11.18 -13.96 2.11
C GLY A 22 12.15 -12.92 1.56
N LEU A 23 12.57 -13.11 0.33
CA LEU A 23 13.53 -12.26 -0.34
C LEU A 23 12.82 -11.14 -1.11
N GLY A 24 13.34 -9.93 -0.99
CA GLY A 24 12.89 -8.75 -1.72
C GLY A 24 13.90 -8.25 -2.74
N MET A 25 13.41 -7.49 -3.72
CA MET A 25 14.21 -6.82 -4.73
C MET A 25 13.82 -5.34 -4.83
N ILE A 26 14.83 -4.47 -4.81
CA ILE A 26 14.72 -3.06 -5.20
C ILE A 26 15.30 -2.94 -6.60
N ILE A 27 14.58 -2.32 -7.53
CA ILE A 27 15.08 -2.08 -8.89
C ILE A 27 15.42 -0.60 -9.05
N TYR A 28 16.61 -0.31 -9.60
CA TYR A 28 17.17 1.05 -9.78
C TYR A 28 17.28 1.47 -11.24
N ASP A 29 16.66 0.74 -12.16
CA ASP A 29 16.79 0.95 -13.61
C ASP A 29 15.45 0.69 -14.31
N GLU A 30 15.41 0.75 -15.62
CA GLU A 30 14.25 0.35 -16.41
C GLU A 30 13.96 -1.13 -16.27
N TRP A 31 12.67 -1.49 -16.35
CA TRP A 31 12.27 -2.88 -16.39
C TRP A 31 12.90 -3.61 -17.59
N ASN A 32 13.37 -4.81 -17.34
CA ASN A 32 13.72 -5.78 -18.40
C ASN A 32 13.46 -7.21 -17.91
N ASP A 33 13.26 -8.12 -18.85
CA ASP A 33 12.86 -9.50 -18.54
C ASP A 33 13.88 -10.30 -17.73
N SER A 34 15.14 -9.87 -17.68
CA SER A 34 16.13 -10.53 -16.81
C SER A 34 15.76 -10.42 -15.34
N PHE A 35 15.09 -9.34 -14.91
CA PHE A 35 14.60 -9.22 -13.53
C PHE A 35 13.57 -10.30 -13.22
N ARG A 36 12.62 -10.59 -14.12
CA ARG A 36 11.65 -11.67 -13.96
C ARG A 36 12.34 -13.01 -13.76
N ILE A 37 13.34 -13.32 -14.58
CA ILE A 37 14.13 -14.57 -14.50
C ILE A 37 14.83 -14.66 -13.14
N ILE A 38 15.47 -13.57 -12.69
CA ILE A 38 16.14 -13.50 -11.38
C ILE A 38 15.12 -13.68 -10.25
N MET A 39 13.94 -13.05 -10.33
CA MET A 39 12.89 -13.17 -9.32
C MET A 39 12.41 -14.61 -9.19
N GLN A 40 12.13 -15.28 -10.30
CA GLN A 40 11.74 -16.69 -10.33
C GLN A 40 12.82 -17.60 -9.75
N HIS A 41 14.06 -17.44 -10.20
CA HIS A 41 15.17 -18.31 -9.80
C HIS A 41 15.53 -18.17 -8.31
N LYS A 42 15.40 -16.96 -7.77
CA LYS A 42 15.75 -16.67 -6.37
C LYS A 42 14.55 -16.72 -5.42
N GLY A 43 13.33 -16.98 -5.90
CA GLY A 43 12.13 -17.01 -5.09
C GLY A 43 11.81 -15.64 -4.48
N ILE A 44 11.98 -14.55 -5.25
CA ILE A 44 11.71 -13.18 -4.78
C ILE A 44 10.21 -12.94 -4.77
N VAL A 45 9.68 -12.55 -3.62
CA VAL A 45 8.25 -12.32 -3.38
C VAL A 45 7.93 -10.89 -2.92
N HIS A 46 8.93 -10.04 -2.75
CA HIS A 46 8.75 -8.63 -2.38
C HIS A 46 9.42 -7.74 -3.44
N LEU A 47 8.69 -6.79 -4.01
CA LEU A 47 9.18 -5.88 -5.05
C LEU A 47 8.99 -4.42 -4.63
N PHE A 48 10.07 -3.64 -4.75
CA PHE A 48 10.12 -2.23 -4.39
C PHE A 48 10.60 -1.40 -5.58
N LEU A 49 9.73 -0.53 -6.06
CA LEU A 49 9.92 0.31 -7.25
C LEU A 49 9.79 1.77 -6.85
N ASN A 50 10.88 2.54 -6.94
CA ASN A 50 10.87 3.93 -6.52
C ASN A 50 11.67 4.79 -7.51
N TYR A 51 10.99 5.71 -8.19
CA TYR A 51 11.61 6.57 -9.19
C TYR A 51 12.72 7.45 -8.60
N SER A 52 12.58 7.88 -7.33
CA SER A 52 13.62 8.66 -6.64
C SER A 52 14.90 7.86 -6.37
N LEU A 53 14.84 6.54 -6.41
CA LEU A 53 15.99 5.65 -6.29
C LEU A 53 16.54 5.21 -7.65
N GLY A 54 15.93 5.62 -8.74
CA GLY A 54 16.37 5.34 -10.10
C GLY A 54 15.51 4.37 -10.89
N TRP A 55 14.38 3.89 -10.31
CA TRP A 55 13.37 3.16 -11.07
C TRP A 55 12.84 4.02 -12.22
N LYS A 56 12.73 3.42 -13.39
CA LYS A 56 12.17 4.04 -14.58
C LYS A 56 11.19 3.08 -15.21
N CYS A 57 9.95 3.51 -15.35
CA CYS A 57 8.92 2.71 -15.99
C CYS A 57 7.93 3.60 -16.71
N SER A 58 7.58 3.24 -17.93
CA SER A 58 6.49 3.89 -18.67
C SER A 58 5.19 3.09 -18.64
N ASP A 59 5.26 1.79 -18.32
CA ASP A 59 4.12 0.87 -18.40
C ASP A 59 4.28 -0.31 -17.43
N TYR A 60 3.27 -0.54 -16.59
CA TYR A 60 3.24 -1.58 -15.56
C TYR A 60 2.68 -2.93 -16.03
N THR A 61 2.42 -3.13 -17.32
CA THR A 61 1.90 -4.41 -17.84
C THR A 61 2.82 -5.60 -17.57
N PHE A 62 4.12 -5.38 -17.36
CA PHE A 62 5.07 -6.43 -16.96
C PHE A 62 4.67 -7.15 -15.65
N LEU A 63 3.86 -6.52 -14.78
CA LEU A 63 3.37 -7.15 -13.55
C LEU A 63 2.54 -8.41 -13.82
N GLU A 64 1.94 -8.55 -15.00
CA GLU A 64 1.17 -9.74 -15.40
C GLU A 64 2.04 -11.00 -15.54
N CYS A 65 3.31 -10.81 -15.87
CA CYS A 65 4.27 -11.89 -16.14
C CYS A 65 5.13 -12.24 -14.92
N LEU A 66 4.97 -11.54 -13.80
CA LEU A 66 5.78 -11.80 -12.61
C LEU A 66 5.28 -13.03 -11.83
N PRO A 67 6.17 -13.69 -11.05
CA PRO A 67 5.73 -14.61 -10.02
C PRO A 67 4.82 -13.85 -9.02
N LEU A 68 3.94 -14.59 -8.34
CA LEU A 68 3.03 -13.98 -7.37
C LEU A 68 3.82 -13.35 -6.21
N LEU A 69 3.52 -12.08 -5.96
CA LEU A 69 4.17 -11.28 -4.94
C LEU A 69 3.39 -11.29 -3.64
N ASN A 70 4.11 -11.22 -2.51
CA ASN A 70 3.55 -10.94 -1.21
C ASN A 70 3.51 -9.43 -0.92
N THR A 71 4.51 -8.70 -1.40
CA THR A 71 4.59 -7.24 -1.23
C THR A 71 4.88 -6.58 -2.56
N LEU A 72 4.14 -5.53 -2.85
CA LEU A 72 4.43 -4.61 -3.93
C LEU A 72 4.34 -3.16 -3.43
N GLU A 73 5.44 -2.44 -3.52
CA GLU A 73 5.49 -1.01 -3.21
C GLU A 73 5.97 -0.23 -4.43
N ILE A 74 5.16 0.75 -4.86
CA ILE A 74 5.44 1.58 -6.03
C ILE A 74 5.35 3.05 -5.65
N ILE A 75 6.42 3.77 -5.88
CA ILE A 75 6.50 5.23 -5.84
C ILE A 75 6.92 5.70 -7.22
N ASP A 76 5.99 6.23 -8.00
CA ASP A 76 6.25 6.63 -9.39
C ASP A 76 5.37 7.81 -9.79
N ILE A 77 5.79 8.48 -10.87
CA ILE A 77 5.06 9.56 -11.55
C ILE A 77 4.25 9.04 -12.74
N HIS A 78 4.36 7.77 -13.09
CA HIS A 78 3.64 7.11 -14.17
C HIS A 78 2.67 6.06 -13.61
N SER A 79 1.61 5.76 -14.36
CA SER A 79 0.58 4.79 -13.96
C SER A 79 -0.01 4.00 -15.12
N LYS A 80 0.54 4.10 -16.32
CA LYS A 80 0.07 3.34 -17.48
C LYS A 80 0.19 1.84 -17.18
N GLY A 81 -0.84 1.06 -17.50
CA GLY A 81 -0.85 -0.38 -17.25
C GLY A 81 -0.97 -0.79 -15.79
N ILE A 82 -1.19 0.15 -14.84
CA ILE A 82 -1.20 -0.16 -13.39
C ILE A 82 -2.28 -1.18 -13.00
N LYS A 83 -3.34 -1.34 -13.79
CA LYS A 83 -4.35 -2.37 -13.57
C LYS A 83 -3.79 -3.79 -13.59
N SER A 84 -2.65 -4.02 -14.23
CA SER A 84 -1.95 -5.30 -14.25
C SER A 84 -1.54 -5.80 -12.86
N ILE A 85 -1.52 -4.91 -11.85
CA ILE A 85 -1.34 -5.29 -10.44
C ILE A 85 -2.42 -6.26 -9.95
N GLU A 86 -3.62 -6.24 -10.53
CA GLU A 86 -4.73 -7.13 -10.18
C GLU A 86 -4.41 -8.61 -10.45
N LYS A 87 -3.42 -8.91 -11.29
CA LYS A 87 -2.87 -10.26 -11.49
C LYS A 87 -2.06 -10.76 -10.30
N GLN A 88 -1.65 -9.86 -9.42
CA GLN A 88 -0.91 -10.16 -8.20
C GLN A 88 -1.86 -10.41 -7.01
N TYR A 89 -2.88 -11.23 -7.20
CA TYR A 89 -3.99 -11.45 -6.26
C TYR A 89 -3.60 -12.03 -4.90
N LYS A 90 -2.36 -12.50 -4.74
CA LYS A 90 -1.77 -13.01 -3.48
C LYS A 90 -1.07 -11.94 -2.64
N LEU A 91 -1.18 -10.66 -3.05
CA LEU A 91 -0.58 -9.57 -2.27
C LEU A 91 -1.12 -9.54 -0.84
N VAL A 92 -0.18 -9.47 0.10
CA VAL A 92 -0.42 -9.24 1.52
C VAL A 92 -0.20 -7.76 1.85
N THR A 93 0.77 -7.13 1.19
CA THR A 93 1.07 -5.70 1.35
C THR A 93 1.07 -5.00 0.00
N LEU A 94 0.32 -3.91 -0.09
CA LEU A 94 0.26 -3.03 -1.26
C LEU A 94 0.46 -1.58 -0.84
N SER A 95 1.50 -0.95 -1.39
CA SER A 95 1.81 0.47 -1.17
C SER A 95 1.90 1.18 -2.52
N LEU A 96 1.06 2.18 -2.73
CA LEU A 96 0.97 2.89 -4.00
C LEU A 96 1.03 4.40 -3.80
N ASN A 97 2.09 5.01 -4.32
CA ASN A 97 2.20 6.45 -4.50
C ASN A 97 2.44 6.76 -5.98
N ILE A 98 1.37 6.75 -6.75
CA ILE A 98 1.35 6.92 -8.21
C ILE A 98 0.21 7.83 -8.63
N PRO A 99 0.28 8.54 -9.79
CA PRO A 99 -0.87 9.22 -10.35
C PRO A 99 -1.97 8.20 -10.72
N ASN A 100 -3.25 8.61 -10.61
CA ASN A 100 -4.39 7.84 -11.13
C ASN A 100 -4.52 6.38 -10.61
N GLY A 101 -4.16 6.14 -9.34
CA GLY A 101 -4.27 4.81 -8.73
C GLY A 101 -5.70 4.29 -8.47
N TYR A 102 -6.77 5.03 -8.88
CA TYR A 102 -8.16 4.68 -8.53
C TYR A 102 -8.75 3.51 -9.32
N GLY A 103 -8.11 3.11 -10.42
CA GLY A 103 -8.64 2.06 -11.29
C GLY A 103 -8.52 0.64 -10.76
N ILE A 104 -7.84 0.45 -9.62
CA ILE A 104 -7.56 -0.87 -9.04
C ILE A 104 -8.79 -1.40 -8.32
N ASN A 105 -9.16 -2.63 -8.63
CA ASN A 105 -10.20 -3.35 -7.89
C ASN A 105 -9.56 -4.11 -6.70
N TYR A 106 -9.63 -3.52 -5.52
CA TYR A 106 -9.04 -4.12 -4.30
C TYR A 106 -9.67 -5.47 -3.91
N LYS A 107 -10.90 -5.78 -4.38
CA LYS A 107 -11.58 -7.04 -4.07
C LYS A 107 -10.90 -8.29 -4.63
N VAL A 108 -9.99 -8.13 -5.60
CA VAL A 108 -9.25 -9.26 -6.16
C VAL A 108 -8.18 -9.81 -5.22
N PHE A 109 -7.77 -9.01 -4.22
CA PHE A 109 -6.70 -9.37 -3.30
C PHE A 109 -7.27 -10.05 -2.04
N SER A 110 -7.37 -11.37 -2.04
CA SER A 110 -7.96 -12.13 -0.92
C SER A 110 -7.16 -12.04 0.38
N ASP A 111 -5.85 -11.89 0.28
CA ASP A 111 -4.91 -12.00 1.40
C ASP A 111 -4.37 -10.62 1.85
N LEU A 112 -4.93 -9.53 1.30
CA LEU A 112 -4.44 -8.17 1.52
C LEU A 112 -4.68 -7.72 2.97
N LYS A 113 -3.57 -7.53 3.71
CA LYS A 113 -3.59 -7.12 5.12
C LYS A 113 -3.12 -5.69 5.34
N SER A 114 -2.17 -5.22 4.55
CA SER A 114 -1.57 -3.90 4.73
C SER A 114 -1.70 -3.08 3.46
N VAL A 115 -2.32 -1.91 3.56
CA VAL A 115 -2.52 -1.00 2.43
C VAL A 115 -2.02 0.39 2.78
N PHE A 116 -1.23 0.97 1.87
CA PHE A 116 -0.73 2.33 1.98
C PHE A 116 -1.16 3.11 0.73
N CYS A 117 -2.16 3.99 0.90
CA CYS A 117 -2.70 4.85 -0.14
C CYS A 117 -2.24 6.29 0.06
N TYR A 118 -1.45 6.81 -0.86
CA TYR A 118 -0.96 8.17 -0.86
C TYR A 118 -1.81 9.09 -1.76
N GLY A 119 -2.25 10.21 -1.22
CA GLY A 119 -3.20 11.11 -1.88
C GLY A 119 -4.57 10.45 -2.08
N LYS A 120 -5.50 11.14 -2.73
CA LYS A 120 -6.88 10.64 -3.01
C LYS A 120 -6.92 9.50 -4.06
N LYS A 121 -5.98 8.57 -4.04
CA LYS A 121 -5.72 7.60 -5.14
C LYS A 121 -6.27 6.21 -4.86
N TYR A 122 -7.35 6.11 -4.12
CA TYR A 122 -8.08 4.88 -3.82
C TYR A 122 -9.54 4.98 -4.30
N ASN A 123 -10.25 3.87 -4.30
CA ASN A 123 -11.69 3.82 -4.61
C ASN A 123 -12.46 3.00 -3.55
N ALA A 124 -13.78 3.00 -3.65
CA ALA A 124 -14.67 2.36 -2.68
C ALA A 124 -14.42 0.84 -2.50
N SER A 125 -13.82 0.16 -3.49
CA SER A 125 -13.52 -1.28 -3.37
C SER A 125 -12.50 -1.59 -2.27
N LEU A 126 -11.64 -0.62 -1.90
CA LEU A 126 -10.72 -0.74 -0.78
C LEU A 126 -11.45 -1.11 0.52
N PHE A 127 -12.55 -0.41 0.81
CA PHE A 127 -13.29 -0.60 2.06
C PHE A 127 -14.09 -1.92 2.10
N SER A 128 -14.17 -2.62 0.99
CA SER A 128 -14.78 -3.96 0.94
C SER A 128 -13.81 -5.08 1.34
N CYS A 129 -12.50 -4.78 1.49
CA CYS A 129 -11.47 -5.76 1.84
C CYS A 129 -11.40 -5.96 3.35
N LYS A 130 -12.27 -6.83 3.89
CA LYS A 130 -12.35 -7.11 5.34
C LYS A 130 -11.08 -7.72 5.93
N SER A 131 -10.16 -8.24 5.11
CA SER A 131 -8.88 -8.79 5.52
C SER A 131 -7.85 -7.72 5.94
N ILE A 132 -8.11 -6.44 5.66
CA ILE A 132 -7.19 -5.36 5.98
C ILE A 132 -7.09 -5.19 7.50
N GLU A 133 -5.85 -5.30 7.99
CA GLU A 133 -5.47 -5.09 9.38
C GLU A 133 -4.73 -3.75 9.58
N ASN A 134 -4.00 -3.27 8.56
CA ASN A 134 -3.21 -2.04 8.62
C ASN A 134 -3.55 -1.15 7.42
N LEU A 135 -3.99 0.08 7.71
CA LEU A 135 -4.32 1.06 6.68
C LEU A 135 -3.62 2.39 6.93
N TYR A 136 -2.81 2.82 5.98
CA TYR A 136 -2.39 4.21 5.83
C TYR A 136 -3.22 4.85 4.71
N ILE A 137 -3.93 5.92 5.03
CA ILE A 137 -4.72 6.67 4.05
C ILE A 137 -4.40 8.16 4.12
N ASP A 138 -3.93 8.69 3.02
CA ASP A 138 -3.63 10.11 2.86
C ASP A 138 -4.76 10.79 2.10
N GLU A 139 -5.13 12.00 2.51
CA GLU A 139 -6.24 12.76 1.96
C GLU A 139 -7.57 11.98 1.89
N LEU A 140 -8.00 11.41 3.03
CA LEU A 140 -9.29 10.71 3.13
C LEU A 140 -10.42 11.62 2.65
N LYS A 141 -11.21 11.13 1.68
CA LYS A 141 -12.39 11.84 1.18
C LYS A 141 -13.48 11.86 2.25
N ILE A 142 -14.08 13.03 2.46
CA ILE A 142 -15.12 13.21 3.50
C ILE A 142 -16.29 12.23 3.34
N GLY A 143 -16.69 11.93 2.09
CA GLY A 143 -17.75 10.97 1.80
C GLY A 143 -17.39 9.51 2.15
N ASP A 144 -16.09 9.17 2.18
CA ASP A 144 -15.62 7.81 2.41
C ASP A 144 -15.33 7.50 3.89
N LYS A 145 -15.36 8.51 4.78
CA LYS A 145 -15.01 8.31 6.20
C LYS A 145 -15.81 7.20 6.88
N HIS A 146 -17.09 7.07 6.59
CA HIS A 146 -17.94 6.02 7.16
C HIS A 146 -17.68 4.63 6.56
N ALA A 147 -17.10 4.56 5.35
CA ALA A 147 -16.77 3.31 4.71
C ALA A 147 -15.61 2.58 5.43
N ILE A 148 -14.75 3.30 6.16
CA ILE A 148 -13.69 2.69 6.99
C ILE A 148 -14.27 1.69 8.00
N ASN A 149 -15.48 1.90 8.51
CA ASN A 149 -16.15 0.97 9.43
C ASN A 149 -16.41 -0.43 8.86
N GLN A 150 -16.32 -0.59 7.55
CA GLN A 150 -16.44 -1.90 6.91
C GLN A 150 -15.17 -2.75 7.09
N LEU A 151 -14.04 -2.12 7.44
CA LEU A 151 -12.76 -2.78 7.71
C LEU A 151 -12.74 -3.33 9.15
N ILE A 152 -13.60 -4.28 9.44
CA ILE A 152 -13.88 -4.78 10.79
C ILE A 152 -12.68 -5.42 11.49
N ASN A 153 -11.64 -5.83 10.74
CA ASN A 153 -10.41 -6.42 11.28
C ASN A 153 -9.26 -5.40 11.41
N LEU A 154 -9.55 -4.10 11.20
CA LEU A 154 -8.54 -3.06 11.24
C LEU A 154 -7.94 -2.94 12.65
N ARG A 155 -6.61 -3.00 12.74
CA ARG A 155 -5.78 -2.91 13.95
C ARG A 155 -4.98 -1.62 14.02
N GLU A 156 -4.41 -1.23 12.88
CA GLU A 156 -3.61 -0.02 12.78
C GLU A 156 -4.21 0.91 11.72
N LEU A 157 -4.46 2.15 12.08
CA LEU A 157 -4.99 3.17 11.17
C LEU A 157 -4.14 4.42 11.25
N THR A 158 -3.64 4.87 10.11
CA THR A 158 -3.07 6.20 9.96
C THR A 158 -3.91 7.00 8.98
N ILE A 159 -4.40 8.16 9.42
CA ILE A 159 -5.09 9.14 8.58
C ILE A 159 -4.20 10.38 8.48
N ALA A 160 -3.78 10.72 7.27
CA ALA A 160 -2.91 11.87 7.02
C ALA A 160 -3.60 12.92 6.14
N ASN A 161 -3.21 14.20 6.30
CA ASN A 161 -3.57 15.33 5.44
C ASN A 161 -5.08 15.43 5.12
N SER A 162 -5.94 15.08 6.06
CA SER A 162 -7.38 14.92 5.82
C SER A 162 -8.20 16.01 6.48
N ASN A 163 -9.27 16.45 5.80
CA ASN A 163 -10.18 17.50 6.28
C ASN A 163 -11.31 16.93 7.15
N ILE A 164 -11.03 15.92 8.00
CA ILE A 164 -11.99 15.35 8.94
C ILE A 164 -12.15 16.28 10.16
N THR A 165 -13.35 16.36 10.71
CA THR A 165 -13.70 17.21 11.85
C THR A 165 -14.01 16.43 13.13
N SER A 166 -14.29 15.12 13.02
CA SER A 166 -14.64 14.22 14.10
C SER A 166 -14.10 12.83 13.80
N LEU A 167 -13.86 12.04 14.83
CA LEU A 167 -13.43 10.65 14.78
C LEU A 167 -14.55 9.66 15.09
N SER A 168 -15.80 10.13 15.22
CA SER A 168 -16.97 9.32 15.57
C SER A 168 -17.21 8.12 14.64
N PHE A 169 -16.75 8.22 13.39
CA PHE A 169 -16.83 7.13 12.42
C PHE A 169 -15.91 5.94 12.75
N LEU A 170 -15.02 6.05 13.74
CA LEU A 170 -14.13 4.96 14.17
C LEU A 170 -14.74 4.05 15.25
N ARG A 171 -15.85 4.44 15.88
CA ARG A 171 -16.44 3.78 17.07
C ARG A 171 -16.68 2.28 16.91
N ASN A 172 -16.91 1.80 15.68
CA ASN A 172 -17.18 0.38 15.43
C ASN A 172 -15.93 -0.47 15.16
N LEU A 173 -14.75 0.14 15.15
CA LEU A 173 -13.47 -0.58 14.89
C LEU A 173 -12.94 -1.21 16.18
N LYS A 174 -13.58 -2.28 16.64
CA LYS A 174 -13.32 -2.93 17.93
C LYS A 174 -11.92 -3.49 18.12
N TYR A 175 -11.22 -3.77 17.02
CA TYR A 175 -9.85 -4.31 17.05
C TYR A 175 -8.77 -3.25 16.85
N LEU A 176 -9.16 -1.98 16.66
CA LEU A 176 -8.22 -0.88 16.48
C LEU A 176 -7.42 -0.67 17.76
N ASN A 177 -6.10 -0.86 17.67
CA ASN A 177 -5.17 -0.73 18.81
C ASN A 177 -4.03 0.28 18.52
N SER A 178 -4.00 0.85 17.32
CA SER A 178 -3.06 1.91 16.96
C SER A 178 -3.76 2.92 16.05
N LEU A 179 -3.75 4.19 16.43
CA LEU A 179 -4.32 5.28 15.65
C LEU A 179 -3.32 6.43 15.55
N ALA A 180 -2.93 6.77 14.33
CA ALA A 180 -2.13 7.96 14.05
C ALA A 180 -2.93 8.96 13.22
N ILE A 181 -2.99 10.20 13.68
CA ILE A 181 -3.63 11.32 12.99
C ILE A 181 -2.57 12.35 12.65
N ILE A 182 -2.29 12.52 11.36
CA ILE A 182 -1.19 13.35 10.89
C ILE A 182 -1.75 14.52 10.06
N ASN A 183 -1.42 15.75 10.46
CA ASN A 183 -1.80 16.97 9.74
C ASN A 183 -3.32 17.08 9.42
N CYS A 184 -4.19 16.61 10.33
CA CYS A 184 -5.65 16.74 10.24
C CYS A 184 -6.13 17.90 11.09
N LYS A 185 -5.91 19.14 10.63
CA LYS A 185 -6.04 20.38 11.40
C LYS A 185 -7.49 20.76 11.79
N ARG A 186 -8.50 20.06 11.27
CA ARG A 186 -9.92 20.38 11.50
C ARG A 186 -10.57 19.53 12.57
N ILE A 187 -9.85 18.59 13.18
CA ILE A 187 -10.40 17.79 14.29
C ILE A 187 -10.62 18.69 15.49
N GLN A 188 -11.84 18.68 16.00
CA GLN A 188 -12.27 19.53 17.13
C GLN A 188 -12.19 18.81 18.48
N SER A 189 -12.28 17.47 18.48
CA SER A 189 -12.27 16.67 19.70
C SER A 189 -11.80 15.25 19.44
N PHE A 190 -11.14 14.66 20.44
CA PHE A 190 -10.75 13.25 20.47
C PHE A 190 -11.68 12.41 21.38
N ILE A 191 -12.74 12.98 21.94
CA ILE A 191 -13.68 12.28 22.82
C ILE A 191 -14.35 11.08 22.14
N ASP A 192 -14.49 11.13 20.82
CA ASP A 192 -15.10 10.06 20.03
C ASP A 192 -14.35 8.72 20.09
N ILE A 193 -13.06 8.75 20.45
CA ILE A 193 -12.21 7.54 20.53
C ILE A 193 -12.05 7.01 21.95
N SER A 194 -12.62 7.68 22.95
CA SER A 194 -12.58 7.21 24.36
C SER A 194 -13.29 5.87 24.56
N GLU A 195 -14.18 5.48 23.65
CA GLU A 195 -14.89 4.20 23.65
C GLU A 195 -14.09 3.05 22.96
N LEU A 196 -12.96 3.35 22.36
CA LEU A 196 -12.08 2.35 21.73
C LEU A 196 -11.15 1.74 22.79
N ASN A 197 -11.63 0.71 23.47
CA ASN A 197 -10.97 0.11 24.65
C ASN A 197 -9.58 -0.52 24.37
N ASN A 198 -9.16 -0.61 23.11
CA ASN A 198 -7.89 -1.22 22.71
C ASN A 198 -6.83 -0.19 22.23
N LEU A 199 -7.15 1.12 22.25
CA LEU A 199 -6.24 2.21 21.91
C LEU A 199 -5.35 2.61 23.08
#